data_0d19ea9211d192e5dd42d660058be37a
#
_entry.id   0d19ea9211d192e5dd42d660058be37a
#
_cell.length_a   1.000
_cell.length_b   1.000
_cell.length_c   1.000
_cell.angle_alpha   90.00
_cell.angle_beta   90.00
_cell.angle_gamma   90.00
#
_symmetry.space_group_name_H-M   'P 1'
#
loop_
_entity.id
_entity.type
_entity.pdbx_description
1 polymer ?
#
loop_
_entity_poly.entity_id
_entity_poly.type
_entity_poly.pdbx_seq_one_letter_code
_entity_poly.pdbx_strand_id
1 'polypeptide(L)'
;SKHYVSAYFETEIAFESDAKQIFKAVDSLLQKKQNTFVNDFNFIKLRKIRPFRILKKPSENSIITCRKASNTWDLDFDGYATHRFLISCVSDAATQLFTKCGVNHKWRADYQIGSAALDYIVRYYNYPTIGMAVSLKSNFIEVNEKSFKFCHHLIDDASNRVLMDIQIVAVLFDLKKRVAIKLPKSFRKKAEALLIKNQ
;
A
#
# COMPACT_ATOMS: atom_id res chain seq x y z
N SER A 1 -14.58 24.91 -14.83
CA SER A 1 -14.34 23.94 -13.73
C SER A 1 -12.86 23.62 -13.68
N LYS A 2 -12.23 23.80 -12.51
CA LYS A 2 -10.83 23.41 -12.33
C LYS A 2 -10.76 21.89 -12.22
N HIS A 3 -10.03 21.24 -13.14
CA HIS A 3 -9.75 19.82 -13.04
C HIS A 3 -8.62 19.60 -12.04
N TYR A 4 -8.84 18.74 -11.06
CA TYR A 4 -7.83 18.35 -10.08
C TYR A 4 -7.36 16.93 -10.39
N VAL A 5 -6.04 16.73 -10.45
CA VAL A 5 -5.48 15.38 -10.45
C VAL A 5 -5.60 14.83 -9.03
N SER A 6 -6.40 13.80 -8.83
CA SER A 6 -6.65 13.18 -7.51
C SER A 6 -5.61 12.13 -7.13
N ALA A 7 -4.87 11.57 -8.11
CA ALA A 7 -3.81 10.61 -7.88
C ALA A 7 -2.77 10.66 -9.01
N TYR A 8 -1.53 10.36 -8.65
CA TYR A 8 -0.42 10.13 -9.59
C TYR A 8 0.21 8.79 -9.26
N PHE A 9 0.45 7.99 -10.29
CA PHE A 9 1.09 6.68 -10.19
C PHE A 9 2.36 6.70 -11.01
N GLU A 10 3.50 6.43 -10.38
CA GLU A 10 4.75 6.12 -11.04
C GLU A 10 5.01 4.63 -10.89
N THR A 11 5.16 3.93 -12.01
CA THR A 11 5.38 2.49 -12.02
C THR A 11 6.70 2.21 -12.70
N GLU A 12 7.65 1.66 -11.96
CA GLU A 12 8.86 1.08 -12.50
C GLU A 12 8.62 -0.42 -12.72
N ILE A 13 8.69 -0.86 -13.97
CA ILE A 13 8.51 -2.27 -14.34
C ILE A 13 9.87 -2.82 -14.75
N ALA A 14 10.41 -3.74 -13.94
CA ALA A 14 11.63 -4.47 -14.26
C ALA A 14 11.28 -5.79 -14.98
N PHE A 15 11.86 -6.01 -16.15
CA PHE A 15 11.68 -7.24 -16.93
C PHE A 15 12.96 -8.05 -17.03
N GLU A 16 12.83 -9.37 -17.08
CA GLU A 16 13.87 -10.23 -17.60
C GLU A 16 14.02 -10.04 -19.13
N SER A 17 15.17 -10.41 -19.70
CA SER A 17 15.73 -9.95 -20.99
C SER A 17 14.82 -10.01 -22.22
N ASP A 18 13.80 -10.87 -22.27
CA ASP A 18 12.98 -11.10 -23.47
C ASP A 18 11.81 -10.13 -23.66
N ALA A 19 11.46 -9.40 -22.60
CA ALA A 19 10.36 -8.43 -22.64
C ALA A 19 10.75 -7.05 -23.22
N LYS A 20 12.03 -6.79 -23.48
CA LYS A 20 12.51 -5.48 -23.98
C LYS A 20 11.91 -5.07 -25.32
N GLN A 21 11.56 -6.03 -26.20
CA GLN A 21 10.96 -5.73 -27.51
C GLN A 21 9.50 -5.35 -27.39
N ILE A 22 8.74 -6.03 -26.52
CA ILE A 22 7.34 -5.71 -26.23
C ILE A 22 7.25 -4.32 -25.60
N PHE A 23 8.20 -3.98 -24.72
CA PHE A 23 8.23 -2.67 -24.07
C PHE A 23 8.46 -1.51 -25.03
N LYS A 24 9.36 -1.66 -25.99
CA LYS A 24 9.55 -0.63 -27.05
C LYS A 24 8.28 -0.36 -27.84
N ALA A 25 7.50 -1.38 -28.15
CA ALA A 25 6.22 -1.23 -28.85
C ALA A 25 5.16 -0.55 -27.97
N VAL A 26 5.05 -0.94 -26.70
CA VAL A 26 4.13 -0.33 -25.71
C VAL A 26 4.53 1.12 -25.42
N ASP A 27 5.83 1.40 -25.23
CA ASP A 27 6.33 2.75 -24.98
C ASP A 27 6.06 3.69 -26.17
N SER A 28 6.25 3.22 -27.41
CA SER A 28 5.90 3.98 -28.61
C SER A 28 4.40 4.28 -28.72
N LEU A 29 3.53 3.36 -28.27
CA LEU A 29 2.07 3.56 -28.24
C LEU A 29 1.66 4.51 -27.11
N LEU A 30 2.31 4.45 -25.95
CA LEU A 30 2.08 5.35 -24.83
C LEU A 30 2.56 6.77 -25.16
N GLN A 31 3.73 6.93 -25.78
CA GLN A 31 4.22 8.24 -26.23
C GLN A 31 3.31 8.87 -27.29
N LYS A 32 2.76 8.09 -28.23
CA LYS A 32 1.75 8.58 -29.19
C LYS A 32 0.47 9.07 -28.49
N LYS A 33 0.02 8.42 -27.41
CA LYS A 33 -1.15 8.85 -26.64
C LYS A 33 -0.85 10.01 -25.66
N GLN A 34 0.36 10.08 -25.11
CA GLN A 34 0.75 11.20 -24.26
C GLN A 34 0.72 12.54 -24.98
N ASN A 35 1.11 12.58 -26.25
CA ASN A 35 1.07 13.81 -27.06
C ASN A 35 -0.35 14.36 -27.31
N THR A 36 -1.38 13.56 -27.08
CA THR A 36 -2.80 13.98 -27.21
C THR A 36 -3.41 14.42 -25.86
N PHE A 37 -2.87 13.97 -24.73
CA PHE A 37 -3.41 14.23 -23.39
C PHE A 37 -2.62 15.26 -22.56
N VAL A 38 -1.36 15.54 -22.94
CA VAL A 38 -0.41 16.28 -22.09
C VAL A 38 -0.53 17.79 -22.21
N ASN A 39 -1.19 18.31 -23.27
CA ASN A 39 -1.27 19.75 -23.52
C ASN A 39 -2.19 20.53 -22.55
N ASP A 40 -3.03 19.85 -21.76
CA ASP A 40 -3.99 20.50 -20.85
C ASP A 40 -3.64 20.40 -19.35
N PHE A 41 -2.57 19.71 -18.99
CA PHE A 41 -2.13 19.60 -17.58
C PHE A 41 -0.98 20.57 -17.30
N ASN A 42 -1.29 21.67 -16.63
CA ASN A 42 -0.27 22.43 -15.90
C ASN A 42 0.37 21.46 -14.89
N PHE A 43 1.61 21.07 -15.15
CA PHE A 43 2.37 20.14 -14.34
C PHE A 43 2.39 20.61 -12.90
N ILE A 44 1.65 19.91 -12.06
CA ILE A 44 1.82 20.02 -10.61
C ILE A 44 3.25 19.55 -10.34
N LYS A 45 4.06 20.42 -9.74
CA LYS A 45 5.45 20.11 -9.37
C LYS A 45 5.44 18.83 -8.54
N LEU A 46 5.85 17.73 -9.16
CA LEU A 46 5.84 16.42 -8.52
C LEU A 46 6.63 16.49 -7.23
N ARG A 47 6.05 15.96 -6.17
CA ARG A 47 6.72 15.87 -4.88
C ARG A 47 7.90 14.91 -5.03
N LYS A 48 9.10 15.28 -4.54
CA LYS A 48 10.25 14.38 -4.51
C LYS A 48 9.84 13.09 -3.81
N ILE A 49 10.01 11.95 -4.49
CA ILE A 49 9.78 10.62 -3.92
C ILE A 49 10.70 10.48 -2.71
N ARG A 50 10.14 10.18 -1.56
CA ARG A 50 10.94 9.90 -0.37
C ARG A 50 11.62 8.55 -0.54
N PRO A 51 12.89 8.41 -0.14
CA PRO A 51 13.55 7.11 -0.20
C PRO A 51 12.81 6.13 0.71
N PHE A 52 12.43 4.99 0.15
CA PHE A 52 11.83 3.89 0.88
C PHE A 52 12.89 2.83 1.15
N ARG A 53 12.94 2.35 2.40
CA ARG A 53 13.82 1.22 2.75
C ARG A 53 13.27 -0.05 2.11
N ILE A 54 14.15 -0.86 1.49
CA ILE A 54 13.74 -2.18 0.99
C ILE A 54 13.60 -3.14 2.18
N LEU A 55 12.41 -3.66 2.37
CA LEU A 55 12.07 -4.60 3.44
C LEU A 55 11.70 -5.95 2.81
N LYS A 56 12.71 -6.76 2.52
CA LYS A 56 12.50 -8.05 1.83
C LYS A 56 11.79 -9.11 2.68
N LYS A 57 11.77 -8.95 3.99
CA LYS A 57 11.19 -9.90 4.95
C LYS A 57 10.42 -9.15 6.03
N PRO A 58 9.34 -9.74 6.58
CA PRO A 58 8.69 -9.20 7.77
C PRO A 58 9.64 -9.26 8.98
N SER A 59 9.53 -8.30 9.88
CA SER A 59 10.25 -8.31 11.15
C SER A 59 9.73 -9.43 12.06
N GLU A 60 10.55 -9.94 12.98
CA GLU A 60 10.15 -10.99 13.92
C GLU A 60 8.95 -10.59 14.79
N ASN A 61 8.83 -9.31 15.13
CA ASN A 61 7.72 -8.76 15.88
C ASN A 61 6.51 -8.36 15.01
N SER A 62 6.46 -8.80 13.75
CA SER A 62 5.30 -8.54 12.89
C SER A 62 4.08 -9.29 13.36
N ILE A 63 2.91 -8.67 13.22
CA ILE A 63 1.63 -9.27 13.53
C ILE A 63 0.86 -9.62 12.26
N ILE A 64 0.13 -10.74 12.29
CA ILE A 64 -0.79 -11.09 11.21
C ILE A 64 -2.03 -10.20 11.34
N THR A 65 -2.31 -9.46 10.27
CA THR A 65 -3.43 -8.50 10.20
C THR A 65 -4.48 -8.86 9.15
N CYS A 66 -4.19 -9.80 8.28
CA CYS A 66 -5.16 -10.32 7.32
C CYS A 66 -4.81 -11.76 6.97
N ARG A 67 -5.84 -12.59 6.75
CA ARG A 67 -5.73 -13.91 6.14
C ARG A 67 -6.83 -14.06 5.13
N LYS A 68 -6.49 -14.48 3.93
CA LYS A 68 -7.42 -14.73 2.82
C LYS A 68 -6.95 -15.92 2.00
N ALA A 69 -7.85 -16.44 1.19
CA ALA A 69 -7.51 -17.32 0.09
C ALA A 69 -7.97 -16.68 -1.22
N SER A 70 -7.17 -16.82 -2.27
CA SER A 70 -7.56 -16.38 -3.61
C SER A 70 -8.57 -17.37 -4.20
N ASN A 71 -9.72 -16.86 -4.60
CA ASN A 71 -10.80 -17.65 -5.19
C ASN A 71 -10.91 -17.35 -6.69
N THR A 72 -11.70 -18.15 -7.42
CA THR A 72 -11.87 -18.00 -8.87
C THR A 72 -12.25 -16.57 -9.28
N TRP A 73 -13.10 -15.90 -8.51
CA TRP A 73 -13.54 -14.51 -8.79
C TRP A 73 -12.50 -13.43 -8.45
N ASP A 74 -11.40 -13.80 -7.81
CA ASP A 74 -10.29 -12.90 -7.48
C ASP A 74 -9.21 -12.89 -8.56
N LEU A 75 -9.29 -13.84 -9.52
CA LEU A 75 -8.28 -14.05 -10.54
C LEU A 75 -8.63 -13.30 -11.83
N ASP A 76 -7.61 -13.01 -12.60
CA ASP A 76 -7.73 -12.63 -14.01
C ASP A 76 -7.82 -13.88 -14.91
N PHE A 77 -7.89 -13.67 -16.21
CA PHE A 77 -8.00 -14.76 -17.19
C PHE A 77 -6.71 -15.59 -17.33
N ASP A 78 -5.56 -15.08 -16.85
CA ASP A 78 -4.30 -15.80 -16.82
C ASP A 78 -4.16 -16.66 -15.54
N GLY A 79 -5.15 -16.61 -14.63
CA GLY A 79 -5.18 -17.39 -13.41
C GLY A 79 -4.40 -16.80 -12.23
N TYR A 80 -4.06 -15.52 -12.30
CA TYR A 80 -3.38 -14.80 -11.23
C TYR A 80 -4.31 -13.85 -10.50
N ALA A 81 -4.06 -13.66 -9.21
CA ALA A 81 -4.85 -12.74 -8.40
C ALA A 81 -4.74 -11.30 -8.93
N THR A 82 -5.89 -10.67 -9.09
CA THR A 82 -5.99 -9.29 -9.56
C THR A 82 -5.42 -8.29 -8.56
N HIS A 83 -5.02 -7.11 -9.03
CA HIS A 83 -4.64 -5.99 -8.15
C HIS A 83 -5.75 -5.62 -7.16
N ARG A 84 -7.03 -5.76 -7.56
CA ARG A 84 -8.18 -5.56 -6.68
C ARG A 84 -8.12 -6.47 -5.45
N PHE A 85 -7.84 -7.76 -5.63
CA PHE A 85 -7.67 -8.71 -4.53
C PHE A 85 -6.52 -8.27 -3.62
N LEU A 86 -5.35 -7.96 -4.17
CA LEU A 86 -4.17 -7.56 -3.42
C LEU A 86 -4.42 -6.30 -2.58
N ILE A 87 -5.01 -5.26 -3.18
CA ILE A 87 -5.32 -4.00 -2.47
C ILE A 87 -6.43 -4.20 -1.44
N SER A 88 -7.40 -5.10 -1.68
CA SER A 88 -8.40 -5.44 -0.65
C SER A 88 -7.75 -6.07 0.59
N CYS A 89 -6.79 -6.97 0.39
CA CYS A 89 -6.01 -7.55 1.49
C CYS A 89 -5.27 -6.46 2.30
N VAL A 90 -4.64 -5.50 1.62
CA VAL A 90 -3.94 -4.36 2.25
C VAL A 90 -4.91 -3.48 3.04
N SER A 91 -6.09 -3.18 2.50
CA SER A 91 -7.10 -2.36 3.18
C SER A 91 -7.62 -3.02 4.46
N ASP A 92 -7.88 -4.34 4.39
CA ASP A 92 -8.29 -5.13 5.55
C ASP A 92 -7.17 -5.16 6.61
N ALA A 93 -5.93 -5.40 6.17
CA ALA A 93 -4.76 -5.43 7.03
C ALA A 93 -4.51 -4.09 7.74
N ALA A 94 -4.63 -2.97 7.04
CA ALA A 94 -4.49 -1.63 7.61
C ALA A 94 -5.57 -1.37 8.68
N THR A 95 -6.82 -1.76 8.40
CA THR A 95 -7.93 -1.63 9.36
C THR A 95 -7.66 -2.46 10.62
N GLN A 96 -7.20 -3.68 10.48
CA GLN A 96 -6.85 -4.55 11.62
C GLN A 96 -5.65 -4.00 12.42
N LEU A 97 -4.61 -3.51 11.73
CA LEU A 97 -3.45 -2.89 12.37
C LEU A 97 -3.86 -1.68 13.23
N PHE A 98 -4.70 -0.80 12.70
CA PHE A 98 -5.19 0.38 13.43
C PHE A 98 -6.10 0.01 14.60
N THR A 99 -6.93 -1.02 14.42
CA THR A 99 -7.77 -1.57 15.50
C THR A 99 -6.93 -2.10 16.65
N LYS A 100 -5.84 -2.83 16.37
CA LYS A 100 -4.87 -3.27 17.39
C LYS A 100 -4.24 -2.10 18.14
N CYS A 101 -4.07 -0.96 17.48
CA CYS A 101 -3.57 0.27 18.11
C CYS A 101 -4.66 1.12 18.78
N GLY A 102 -5.92 0.65 18.80
CA GLY A 102 -7.03 1.32 19.49
C GLY A 102 -7.85 2.26 18.62
N VAL A 103 -7.54 2.37 17.32
CA VAL A 103 -8.28 3.17 16.35
C VAL A 103 -9.24 2.25 15.59
N ASN A 104 -10.24 1.73 16.30
CA ASN A 104 -11.30 0.90 15.73
C ASN A 104 -12.46 1.73 15.15
N HIS A 105 -13.45 1.07 14.53
CA HIS A 105 -14.58 1.73 13.89
C HIS A 105 -15.41 2.59 14.87
N LYS A 106 -15.63 2.11 16.10
CA LYS A 106 -16.38 2.86 17.13
C LYS A 106 -15.64 4.14 17.50
N TRP A 107 -14.36 4.03 17.84
CA TRP A 107 -13.52 5.20 18.15
C TRP A 107 -13.54 6.23 17.01
N ARG A 108 -13.42 5.77 15.76
CA ARG A 108 -13.46 6.65 14.56
C ARG A 108 -14.81 7.36 14.44
N ALA A 109 -15.90 6.66 14.68
CA ALA A 109 -17.25 7.22 14.64
C ALA A 109 -17.46 8.25 15.76
N ASP A 110 -17.09 7.90 17.00
CA ASP A 110 -17.28 8.76 18.18
C ASP A 110 -16.50 10.09 18.05
N TYR A 111 -15.27 10.03 17.51
CA TYR A 111 -14.41 11.21 17.36
C TYR A 111 -14.45 11.86 15.97
N GLN A 112 -15.24 11.33 15.04
CA GLN A 112 -15.30 11.79 13.65
C GLN A 112 -13.93 11.85 12.97
N ILE A 113 -13.14 10.78 13.15
CA ILE A 113 -11.78 10.67 12.65
C ILE A 113 -11.70 9.67 11.49
N GLY A 114 -11.11 10.12 10.39
CA GLY A 114 -10.71 9.28 9.25
C GLY A 114 -9.23 8.93 9.26
N SER A 115 -8.84 8.11 8.32
CA SER A 115 -7.43 7.89 7.97
C SER A 115 -7.24 8.10 6.48
N ALA A 116 -6.10 8.68 6.11
CA ALA A 116 -5.72 8.86 4.72
C ALA A 116 -4.30 8.33 4.51
N ALA A 117 -4.14 7.54 3.48
CA ALA A 117 -2.82 7.21 2.96
C ALA A 117 -2.37 8.35 2.05
N LEU A 118 -1.15 8.81 2.25
CA LEU A 118 -0.56 9.93 1.55
C LEU A 118 0.42 9.49 0.47
N ASP A 119 0.98 8.30 0.66
CA ASP A 119 2.03 7.80 -0.20
C ASP A 119 2.11 6.28 -0.08
N TYR A 120 2.40 5.61 -1.20
CA TYR A 120 2.56 4.17 -1.28
C TYR A 120 3.81 3.83 -2.07
N ILE A 121 4.47 2.77 -1.67
CA ILE A 121 5.35 2.03 -2.56
C ILE A 121 4.99 0.55 -2.47
N VAL A 122 4.77 -0.08 -3.60
CA VAL A 122 4.38 -1.50 -3.70
C VAL A 122 5.41 -2.22 -4.54
N ARG A 123 5.87 -3.38 -4.06
CA ARG A 123 6.72 -4.28 -4.83
C ARG A 123 6.04 -5.63 -4.93
N TYR A 124 5.85 -6.07 -6.15
CA TYR A 124 5.30 -7.38 -6.47
C TYR A 124 6.45 -8.31 -6.81
N TYR A 125 6.53 -9.44 -6.12
CA TYR A 125 7.51 -10.50 -6.38
C TYR A 125 6.87 -11.69 -7.07
N ASN A 126 5.61 -11.97 -6.71
CA ASN A 126 4.81 -13.01 -7.32
C ASN A 126 3.32 -12.73 -7.06
N TYR A 127 2.44 -13.39 -7.80
CA TYR A 127 1.00 -13.25 -7.67
C TYR A 127 0.40 -14.55 -7.11
N PRO A 128 -0.58 -14.47 -6.19
CA PRO A 128 -1.35 -15.63 -5.78
C PRO A 128 -2.08 -16.25 -6.98
N THR A 129 -2.17 -17.59 -6.97
CA THR A 129 -2.97 -18.38 -7.90
C THR A 129 -4.18 -18.95 -7.17
N ILE A 130 -5.06 -19.65 -7.90
CA ILE A 130 -6.30 -20.21 -7.34
C ILE A 130 -6.04 -21.07 -6.10
N GLY A 131 -6.84 -20.86 -5.07
CA GLY A 131 -6.78 -21.63 -3.83
C GLY A 131 -5.58 -21.34 -2.92
N MET A 132 -4.71 -20.40 -3.30
CA MET A 132 -3.55 -20.03 -2.48
C MET A 132 -4.01 -19.30 -1.22
N ALA A 133 -3.66 -19.84 -0.05
CA ALA A 133 -3.86 -19.19 1.24
C ALA A 133 -2.74 -18.19 1.47
N VAL A 134 -3.09 -16.95 1.84
CA VAL A 134 -2.15 -15.86 2.06
C VAL A 134 -2.41 -15.15 3.37
N SER A 135 -1.33 -14.68 3.99
CA SER A 135 -1.37 -13.83 5.19
C SER A 135 -0.67 -12.50 4.95
N LEU A 136 -1.16 -11.42 5.56
CA LEU A 136 -0.41 -10.17 5.65
C LEU A 136 0.19 -10.03 7.05
N LYS A 137 1.52 -9.90 7.09
CA LYS A 137 2.30 -9.55 8.28
C LYS A 137 2.62 -8.06 8.26
N SER A 138 2.35 -7.38 9.36
CA SER A 138 2.37 -5.92 9.44
C SER A 138 3.24 -5.41 10.57
N ASN A 139 3.93 -4.29 10.31
CA ASN A 139 4.73 -3.53 11.28
C ASN A 139 4.58 -2.03 11.02
N PHE A 140 4.92 -1.22 12.03
CA PHE A 140 5.24 0.18 11.81
C PHE A 140 6.72 0.34 11.47
N ILE A 141 7.02 1.32 10.62
CA ILE A 141 8.39 1.71 10.24
C ILE A 141 8.79 2.97 11.00
N GLU A 142 7.83 3.90 11.14
CA GLU A 142 8.05 5.21 11.74
C GLU A 142 6.75 5.73 12.34
N VAL A 143 6.83 6.37 13.51
CA VAL A 143 5.68 6.98 14.19
C VAL A 143 6.06 8.39 14.61
N ASN A 144 5.50 9.39 13.91
CA ASN A 144 5.70 10.80 14.19
C ASN A 144 4.55 11.39 15.01
N GLU A 145 4.53 12.70 15.17
CA GLU A 145 3.47 13.39 15.92
C GLU A 145 2.10 13.27 15.25
N LYS A 146 2.03 13.46 13.92
CA LYS A 146 0.79 13.47 13.12
C LYS A 146 0.76 12.47 11.98
N SER A 147 1.89 11.84 11.65
CA SER A 147 2.00 10.87 10.57
C SER A 147 2.67 9.60 11.07
N PHE A 148 2.43 8.52 10.35
CA PHE A 148 3.10 7.26 10.60
C PHE A 148 3.35 6.54 9.28
N LYS A 149 4.38 5.72 9.27
CA LYS A 149 4.72 4.84 8.16
C LYS A 149 4.64 3.40 8.63
N PHE A 150 3.99 2.57 7.85
CA PHE A 150 3.82 1.16 8.14
C PHE A 150 4.03 0.32 6.88
N CYS A 151 4.21 -0.97 7.07
CA CYS A 151 4.36 -1.91 5.98
C CYS A 151 3.50 -3.15 6.19
N HIS A 152 3.19 -3.79 5.07
CA HIS A 152 2.61 -5.12 5.01
C HIS A 152 3.43 -5.99 4.07
N HIS A 153 3.62 -7.24 4.46
CA HIS A 153 4.18 -8.29 3.61
C HIS A 153 3.10 -9.33 3.35
N LEU A 154 2.72 -9.49 2.10
CA LEU A 154 1.85 -10.59 1.67
C LEU A 154 2.69 -11.84 1.54
N ILE A 155 2.27 -12.91 2.20
CA ILE A 155 3.02 -14.16 2.33
C ILE A 155 2.14 -15.31 1.88
N ASP A 156 2.69 -16.20 1.09
CA ASP A 156 2.13 -17.52 0.81
C ASP A 156 2.26 -18.38 2.07
N ASP A 157 1.14 -18.79 2.67
CA ASP A 157 1.13 -19.53 3.92
C ASP A 157 1.75 -20.94 3.78
N ALA A 158 1.73 -21.51 2.58
CA ALA A 158 2.31 -22.84 2.33
C ALA A 158 3.84 -22.82 2.21
N SER A 159 4.40 -21.85 1.48
CA SER A 159 5.84 -21.78 1.23
C SER A 159 6.57 -20.76 2.11
N ASN A 160 5.84 -19.93 2.86
CA ASN A 160 6.34 -18.79 3.62
C ASN A 160 7.12 -17.76 2.77
N ARG A 161 6.89 -17.73 1.46
CA ARG A 161 7.51 -16.75 0.54
C ARG A 161 6.75 -15.44 0.59
N VAL A 162 7.49 -14.34 0.52
CA VAL A 162 6.92 -13.00 0.34
C VAL A 162 6.51 -12.85 -1.12
N LEU A 163 5.23 -12.56 -1.35
CA LEU A 163 4.65 -12.33 -2.68
C LEU A 163 4.61 -10.85 -3.03
N MET A 164 4.42 -10.00 -2.01
CA MET A 164 4.35 -8.54 -2.17
C MET A 164 4.79 -7.87 -0.88
N ASP A 165 5.50 -6.76 -0.98
CA ASP A 165 5.63 -5.80 0.12
C ASP A 165 5.00 -4.45 -0.26
N ILE A 166 4.40 -3.80 0.71
CA ILE A 166 3.86 -2.46 0.56
C ILE A 166 4.24 -1.60 1.76
N GLN A 167 4.71 -0.40 1.50
CA GLN A 167 4.97 0.61 2.52
C GLN A 167 4.04 1.80 2.30
N ILE A 168 3.46 2.28 3.37
CA ILE A 168 2.41 3.30 3.32
C ILE A 168 2.73 4.39 4.32
N VAL A 169 2.69 5.65 3.87
CA VAL A 169 2.67 6.81 4.75
C VAL A 169 1.23 7.24 4.95
N ALA A 170 0.80 7.38 6.20
CA ALA A 170 -0.57 7.74 6.51
C ALA A 170 -0.70 8.74 7.66
N VAL A 171 -1.88 9.32 7.75
CA VAL A 171 -2.30 10.22 8.81
C VAL A 171 -3.69 9.84 9.33
N LEU A 172 -3.97 10.20 10.57
CA LEU A 172 -5.35 10.34 11.05
C LEU A 172 -5.78 11.79 10.85
N PHE A 173 -7.01 12.02 10.44
CA PHE A 173 -7.51 13.37 10.20
C PHE A 173 -8.95 13.58 10.69
N ASP A 174 -9.20 14.79 11.15
CA ASP A 174 -10.53 15.25 11.54
C ASP A 174 -11.41 15.39 10.29
N LEU A 175 -12.51 14.63 10.23
CA LEU A 175 -13.43 14.61 9.08
C LEU A 175 -14.15 15.93 8.88
N LYS A 176 -14.40 16.68 9.97
CA LYS A 176 -15.09 17.99 9.90
C LYS A 176 -14.12 19.10 9.50
N LYS A 177 -12.99 19.17 10.19
CA LYS A 177 -11.99 20.25 9.95
C LYS A 177 -11.10 19.97 8.74
N ARG A 178 -11.07 18.73 8.25
CA ARG A 178 -10.24 18.29 7.11
C ARG A 178 -8.74 18.51 7.30
N VAL A 179 -8.27 18.35 8.54
CA VAL A 179 -6.85 18.52 8.91
C VAL A 179 -6.32 17.28 9.62
N ALA A 180 -5.01 17.02 9.44
CA ALA A 180 -4.34 15.93 10.15
C ALA A 180 -4.27 16.24 11.66
N ILE A 181 -4.62 15.24 12.48
CA ILE A 181 -4.59 15.34 13.94
C ILE A 181 -3.28 14.81 14.51
N LYS A 182 -2.97 15.20 15.74
CA LYS A 182 -1.93 14.53 16.52
C LYS A 182 -2.38 13.10 16.84
N LEU A 183 -1.47 12.14 16.68
CA LEU A 183 -1.76 10.75 16.98
C LEU A 183 -2.09 10.58 18.47
N PRO A 184 -3.17 9.86 18.82
CA PRO A 184 -3.51 9.59 20.21
C PRO A 184 -2.34 8.90 20.95
N LYS A 185 -2.10 9.26 22.20
CA LYS A 185 -1.00 8.66 23.02
C LYS A 185 -1.10 7.13 23.07
N SER A 186 -2.31 6.59 23.20
CA SER A 186 -2.55 5.14 23.20
C SER A 186 -2.17 4.48 21.88
N PHE A 187 -2.50 5.13 20.73
CA PHE A 187 -2.09 4.66 19.40
C PHE A 187 -0.58 4.67 19.28
N ARG A 188 0.09 5.77 19.62
CA ARG A 188 1.55 5.89 19.53
C ARG A 188 2.26 4.80 20.31
N LYS A 189 1.90 4.61 21.61
CA LYS A 189 2.49 3.57 22.47
C LYS A 189 2.39 2.18 21.86
N LYS A 190 1.22 1.83 21.29
CA LYS A 190 1.02 0.51 20.66
C LYS A 190 1.73 0.38 19.34
N ALA A 191 1.75 1.45 18.52
CA ALA A 191 2.45 1.48 17.25
C ALA A 191 3.97 1.38 17.44
N GLU A 192 4.52 2.07 18.46
CA GLU A 192 5.94 2.02 18.81
C GLU A 192 6.38 0.60 19.24
N ALA A 193 5.51 -0.16 19.91
CA ALA A 193 5.77 -1.57 20.24
C ALA A 193 5.85 -2.50 19.03
N LEU A 194 5.25 -2.08 17.90
CA LEU A 194 5.25 -2.79 16.62
C LEU A 194 6.23 -2.18 15.60
N LEU A 195 7.11 -1.27 16.03
CA LEU A 195 8.18 -0.79 15.16
C LEU A 195 9.08 -1.94 14.72
N ILE A 196 9.52 -1.86 13.47
CA ILE A 196 10.50 -2.81 12.93
C ILE A 196 11.73 -2.77 13.82
N LYS A 197 12.07 -3.91 14.41
CA LYS A 197 13.36 -4.09 15.08
C LYS A 197 14.45 -4.11 14.00
N ASN A 198 15.55 -3.40 14.24
CA ASN A 198 16.67 -3.33 13.29
C ASN A 198 17.10 -4.76 12.92
N GLN A 199 17.03 -5.06 11.64
CA GLN A 199 17.64 -6.21 11.00
C GLN A 199 19.03 -5.81 10.52
#